data_f405f5b67c3109a92f509349e5bdc263
#
_entry.id   f405f5b67c3109a92f509349e5bdc263
#
_cell.length_a   1.000
_cell.length_b   1.000
_cell.length_c   1.000
_cell.angle_alpha   90.00
_cell.angle_beta   90.00
_cell.angle_gamma   90.00
#
_symmetry.space_group_name_H-M   'P 1'
#
loop_
_entity.id
_entity.type
_entity.pdbx_description
1 polymer ?
#
loop_
_entity_poly.entity_id
_entity_poly.type
_entity_poly.pdbx_seq_one_letter_code
_entity_poly.pdbx_strand_id
1 'polypeptide(L)'
;PGIIYDLFINNPKANVGNKYKNRDEVMAEIGRVLGPGCDISVELNNPFEQDFNKILEEAEKFREMFSKYRVVIKVPHTGAVTPQNVTQLLSGNKKLDMRPDQVGTEDALRGHNLALKLHEHGFRVNFTLMFEPFQTMLAMQARPYFINTFLRHRLLQSQNIKKYVDMYEVSKDNKILETLKDYFISCDYYTEADRDMALADVLAFGKDLLKYRHFEDKQGQDGLDGMRHNLRV
;
A
#
# COMPACT_ATOMS: atom_id res chain seq x y z
N PRO A 1 -5.36 -10.63 3.94
CA PRO A 1 -6.63 -11.05 4.56
C PRO A 1 -7.80 -10.30 3.96
N GLY A 2 -7.72 -8.95 3.81
CA GLY A 2 -8.83 -8.13 3.32
C GLY A 2 -9.41 -8.64 2.00
N ILE A 3 -8.57 -8.89 1.00
CA ILE A 3 -9.03 -9.37 -0.32
C ILE A 3 -9.70 -10.74 -0.20
N ILE A 4 -9.12 -11.66 0.56
CA ILE A 4 -9.71 -12.99 0.74
C ILE A 4 -11.00 -12.90 1.57
N TYR A 5 -10.99 -12.10 2.63
CA TYR A 5 -12.16 -11.84 3.46
C TYR A 5 -13.29 -11.22 2.63
N ASP A 6 -12.99 -10.21 1.82
CA ASP A 6 -13.95 -9.59 0.92
C ASP A 6 -14.48 -10.56 -0.13
N LEU A 7 -13.62 -11.41 -0.69
CA LEU A 7 -14.03 -12.44 -1.65
C LEU A 7 -15.01 -13.45 -1.06
N PHE A 8 -14.86 -13.80 0.22
CA PHE A 8 -15.73 -14.79 0.86
C PHE A 8 -16.96 -14.21 1.50
N ILE A 9 -16.83 -13.11 2.22
CA ILE A 9 -17.92 -12.51 3.00
C ILE A 9 -18.79 -11.61 2.12
N ASN A 10 -18.15 -10.78 1.28
CA ASN A 10 -18.87 -9.80 0.45
C ASN A 10 -19.21 -10.34 -0.95
N ASN A 11 -18.63 -11.45 -1.37
CA ASN A 11 -18.95 -12.11 -2.63
C ASN A 11 -19.08 -13.64 -2.47
N PRO A 12 -20.21 -14.14 -1.97
CA PRO A 12 -20.45 -15.57 -1.78
C PRO A 12 -20.33 -16.40 -3.07
N LYS A 13 -20.49 -15.76 -4.24
CA LYS A 13 -20.33 -16.43 -5.55
C LYS A 13 -18.87 -16.85 -5.80
N ALA A 14 -17.91 -16.24 -5.14
CA ALA A 14 -16.49 -16.61 -5.24
C ALA A 14 -16.17 -17.88 -4.44
N ASN A 15 -16.96 -18.19 -3.40
CA ASN A 15 -16.86 -19.41 -2.61
C ASN A 15 -17.96 -20.40 -3.01
N VAL A 16 -17.84 -20.93 -4.24
CA VAL A 16 -18.84 -21.83 -4.82
C VAL A 16 -19.06 -23.05 -3.93
N GLY A 17 -20.31 -23.30 -3.55
CA GLY A 17 -20.70 -24.41 -2.69
C GLY A 17 -20.28 -24.25 -1.23
N ASN A 18 -19.93 -23.04 -0.77
CA ASN A 18 -19.41 -22.76 0.57
C ASN A 18 -18.26 -23.71 0.98
N LYS A 19 -17.37 -23.97 0.04
CA LYS A 19 -16.25 -24.91 0.19
C LYS A 19 -15.32 -24.53 1.33
N TYR A 20 -15.10 -23.23 1.54
CA TYR A 20 -14.20 -22.71 2.57
C TYR A 20 -14.98 -21.89 3.60
N LYS A 21 -14.72 -22.14 4.87
CA LYS A 21 -15.41 -21.51 6.00
C LYS A 21 -14.71 -20.26 6.51
N ASN A 22 -13.39 -20.19 6.29
CA ASN A 22 -12.55 -19.10 6.77
C ASN A 22 -11.31 -18.91 5.88
N ARG A 23 -10.56 -17.85 6.17
CA ARG A 23 -9.32 -17.49 5.48
C ARG A 23 -8.27 -18.60 5.55
N ASP A 24 -8.12 -19.22 6.70
CA ASP A 24 -7.06 -20.20 6.94
C ASP A 24 -7.23 -21.44 6.05
N GLU A 25 -8.48 -21.89 5.84
CA GLU A 25 -8.79 -23.00 4.92
C GLU A 25 -8.42 -22.66 3.47
N VAL A 26 -8.66 -21.43 3.04
CA VAL A 26 -8.25 -20.99 1.69
C VAL A 26 -6.76 -20.98 1.54
N MET A 27 -6.06 -20.45 2.52
CA MET A 27 -4.59 -20.40 2.50
C MET A 27 -3.98 -21.80 2.51
N ALA A 28 -4.56 -22.71 3.28
CA ALA A 28 -4.15 -24.13 3.28
C ALA A 28 -4.34 -24.78 1.91
N GLU A 29 -5.46 -24.49 1.23
CA GLU A 29 -5.71 -25.01 -0.11
C GLU A 29 -4.74 -24.39 -1.14
N ILE A 30 -4.46 -23.10 -1.06
CA ILE A 30 -3.44 -22.46 -1.92
C ILE A 30 -2.09 -23.16 -1.73
N GLY A 31 -1.68 -23.39 -0.49
CA GLY A 31 -0.44 -24.11 -0.20
C GLY A 31 -0.44 -25.51 -0.78
N ARG A 32 -1.56 -26.24 -0.64
CA ARG A 32 -1.72 -27.60 -1.22
C ARG A 32 -1.56 -27.61 -2.74
N VAL A 33 -2.16 -26.62 -3.44
CA VAL A 33 -2.07 -26.50 -4.90
C VAL A 33 -0.67 -26.14 -5.36
N LEU A 34 0.01 -25.23 -4.64
CA LEU A 34 1.36 -24.80 -5.00
C LEU A 34 2.43 -25.85 -4.68
N GLY A 35 2.17 -26.73 -3.71
CA GLY A 35 3.07 -27.79 -3.30
C GLY A 35 4.11 -27.36 -2.23
N PRO A 36 4.78 -28.34 -1.62
CA PRO A 36 5.77 -28.09 -0.55
C PRO A 36 6.93 -27.22 -1.03
N GLY A 37 7.46 -26.40 -0.14
CA GLY A 37 8.63 -25.55 -0.42
C GLY A 37 8.33 -24.25 -1.14
N CYS A 38 7.06 -23.94 -1.48
CA CYS A 38 6.68 -22.63 -1.97
C CYS A 38 6.68 -21.58 -0.84
N ASP A 39 6.77 -20.29 -1.24
CA ASP A 39 6.59 -19.19 -0.32
C ASP A 39 5.10 -18.88 -0.13
N ILE A 40 4.66 -18.81 1.12
CA ILE A 40 3.30 -18.38 1.46
C ILE A 40 3.39 -17.09 2.28
N SER A 41 2.96 -15.99 1.67
CA SER A 41 2.87 -14.70 2.35
C SER A 41 1.54 -14.57 3.06
N VAL A 42 1.59 -14.52 4.39
CA VAL A 42 0.43 -14.40 5.26
C VAL A 42 0.36 -13.02 5.88
N GLU A 43 -0.80 -12.44 5.90
CA GLU A 43 -1.04 -11.13 6.49
C GLU A 43 -1.62 -11.29 7.89
N LEU A 44 -1.04 -10.59 8.86
CA LEU A 44 -1.53 -10.56 10.23
C LEU A 44 -2.97 -10.02 10.28
N ASN A 45 -3.79 -10.52 11.21
CA ASN A 45 -5.16 -10.02 11.41
C ASN A 45 -5.16 -8.57 11.85
N ASN A 46 -4.26 -8.23 12.76
CA ASN A 46 -4.04 -6.86 13.22
C ASN A 46 -2.55 -6.56 13.29
N PRO A 47 -1.92 -6.05 12.19
CA PRO A 47 -0.52 -5.66 12.22
C PRO A 47 -0.25 -4.43 13.09
N PHE A 48 -1.30 -3.79 13.61
CA PHE A 48 -1.24 -2.61 14.49
C PHE A 48 -1.44 -2.98 15.96
N GLU A 49 -1.49 -4.28 16.30
CA GLU A 49 -1.52 -4.73 17.70
C GLU A 49 -0.28 -4.23 18.44
N GLN A 50 -0.48 -3.67 19.63
CA GLN A 50 0.60 -3.12 20.43
C GLN A 50 1.34 -4.18 21.22
N ASP A 51 0.62 -5.22 21.63
CA ASP A 51 1.23 -6.36 22.33
C ASP A 51 1.89 -7.29 21.30
N PHE A 52 3.21 -7.18 21.22
CA PHE A 52 3.99 -8.00 20.29
C PHE A 52 3.82 -9.51 20.54
N ASN A 53 3.53 -9.95 21.76
CA ASN A 53 3.33 -11.37 22.03
C ASN A 53 2.12 -11.93 21.27
N LYS A 54 1.04 -11.16 21.14
CA LYS A 54 -0.13 -11.56 20.34
C LYS A 54 0.20 -11.67 18.85
N ILE A 55 1.03 -10.76 18.34
CA ILE A 55 1.53 -10.84 16.96
C ILE A 55 2.40 -12.09 16.79
N LEU A 56 3.27 -12.35 17.74
CA LEU A 56 4.16 -13.51 17.71
C LEU A 56 3.36 -14.82 17.76
N GLU A 57 2.36 -14.91 18.64
CA GLU A 57 1.46 -16.07 18.71
C GLU A 57 0.77 -16.34 17.36
N GLU A 58 0.27 -15.29 16.69
CA GLU A 58 -0.34 -15.44 15.36
C GLU A 58 0.69 -15.87 14.32
N ALA A 59 1.89 -15.29 14.33
CA ALA A 59 2.96 -15.64 13.42
C ALA A 59 3.43 -17.11 13.61
N GLU A 60 3.55 -17.56 14.87
CA GLU A 60 3.88 -18.96 15.19
C GLU A 60 2.78 -19.91 14.73
N LYS A 61 1.50 -19.57 14.95
CA LYS A 61 0.37 -20.36 14.42
C LYS A 61 0.48 -20.54 12.90
N PHE A 62 0.85 -19.49 12.15
CA PHE A 62 1.07 -19.63 10.71
C PHE A 62 2.27 -20.50 10.38
N ARG A 63 3.37 -20.37 11.12
CA ARG A 63 4.56 -21.21 10.94
C ARG A 63 4.23 -22.69 11.14
N GLU A 64 3.43 -23.02 12.15
CA GLU A 64 2.99 -24.37 12.44
C GLU A 64 2.02 -24.89 11.37
N MET A 65 0.97 -24.12 11.06
CA MET A 65 -0.04 -24.47 10.06
C MET A 65 0.56 -24.71 8.68
N PHE A 66 1.57 -23.93 8.30
CA PHE A 66 2.23 -23.97 7.00
C PHE A 66 3.66 -24.52 7.08
N SER A 67 3.92 -25.45 7.99
CA SER A 67 5.27 -26.00 8.26
C SER A 67 5.96 -26.63 7.04
N LYS A 68 5.20 -27.04 6.02
CA LYS A 68 5.71 -27.58 4.74
C LYS A 68 6.13 -26.49 3.74
N TYR A 69 5.91 -25.23 4.08
CA TYR A 69 6.09 -24.08 3.20
C TYR A 69 7.04 -23.07 3.85
N ARG A 70 7.53 -22.11 3.04
CA ARG A 70 8.25 -20.97 3.60
C ARG A 70 7.24 -19.87 3.92
N VAL A 71 6.94 -19.75 5.21
CA VAL A 71 6.04 -18.70 5.70
C VAL A 71 6.74 -17.35 5.69
N VAL A 72 6.07 -16.35 5.13
CA VAL A 72 6.51 -14.97 5.07
C VAL A 72 5.42 -14.08 5.65
N ILE A 73 5.70 -13.41 6.75
CA ILE A 73 4.72 -12.52 7.41
C ILE A 73 4.60 -11.22 6.64
N LYS A 74 3.40 -10.88 6.22
CA LYS A 74 3.13 -9.65 5.47
C LYS A 74 2.78 -8.51 6.40
N VAL A 75 3.54 -7.43 6.31
CA VAL A 75 3.44 -6.26 7.19
C VAL A 75 3.34 -4.98 6.35
N PRO A 76 2.42 -4.06 6.65
CA PRO A 76 2.46 -2.70 6.13
C PRO A 76 3.73 -2.01 6.63
N HIS A 77 4.56 -1.46 5.73
CA HIS A 77 5.86 -0.92 6.11
C HIS A 77 5.76 0.41 6.84
N THR A 78 5.14 1.38 6.18
CA THR A 78 4.97 2.75 6.69
C THR A 78 3.52 3.17 6.53
N GLY A 79 3.17 4.21 7.18
CA GLY A 79 1.88 4.85 7.07
C GLY A 79 1.47 5.45 8.40
N ALA A 80 0.60 6.41 8.33
CA ALA A 80 0.03 7.09 9.47
C ALA A 80 -1.08 6.28 10.16
N VAL A 81 -1.09 4.95 10.02
CA VAL A 81 -2.05 4.10 10.71
C VAL A 81 -1.55 3.82 12.12
N THR A 82 -2.24 4.40 13.08
CA THR A 82 -2.01 4.18 14.50
C THR A 82 -3.19 3.39 15.09
N PRO A 83 -3.03 2.76 16.25
CA PRO A 83 -4.16 2.15 16.95
C PRO A 83 -5.33 3.11 17.21
N GLN A 84 -5.01 4.39 17.35
CA GLN A 84 -5.99 5.44 17.62
C GLN A 84 -6.82 5.81 16.39
N ASN A 85 -6.21 5.82 15.21
CA ASN A 85 -6.88 6.23 13.97
C ASN A 85 -7.37 5.07 13.10
N VAL A 86 -6.95 3.83 13.36
CA VAL A 86 -7.33 2.67 12.54
C VAL A 86 -8.85 2.49 12.45
N THR A 87 -9.58 2.70 13.55
CA THR A 87 -11.04 2.61 13.56
C THR A 87 -11.66 3.69 12.69
N GLN A 88 -11.14 4.91 12.75
CA GLN A 88 -11.59 6.02 11.91
C GLN A 88 -11.32 5.74 10.41
N LEU A 89 -10.17 5.17 10.09
CA LEU A 89 -9.83 4.77 8.73
C LEU A 89 -10.75 3.67 8.21
N LEU A 90 -11.10 2.70 9.04
CA LEU A 90 -12.00 1.60 8.67
C LEU A 90 -13.46 2.07 8.51
N SER A 91 -13.92 3.01 9.32
CA SER A 91 -15.28 3.54 9.29
C SER A 91 -15.46 4.76 8.37
N GLY A 92 -14.38 5.48 8.07
CA GLY A 92 -14.36 6.71 7.28
C GLY A 92 -14.15 6.48 5.79
N ASN A 93 -13.35 7.32 5.18
CA ASN A 93 -13.05 7.28 3.74
C ASN A 93 -12.11 6.15 3.30
N LYS A 94 -11.62 5.33 4.23
CA LYS A 94 -10.65 4.23 4.02
C LYS A 94 -9.33 4.67 3.41
N LYS A 95 -8.98 5.94 3.56
CA LYS A 95 -7.70 6.49 3.10
C LYS A 95 -6.66 6.37 4.21
N LEU A 96 -5.46 5.97 3.81
CA LEU A 96 -4.27 6.06 4.64
C LEU A 96 -3.66 7.44 4.43
N ASP A 97 -3.47 8.20 5.49
CA ASP A 97 -2.65 9.41 5.43
C ASP A 97 -1.19 8.98 5.26
N MET A 98 -0.61 9.31 4.13
CA MET A 98 0.74 8.91 3.76
C MET A 98 1.78 9.98 4.09
N ARG A 99 1.38 11.06 4.75
CA ARG A 99 2.29 12.16 5.12
C ARG A 99 3.02 11.85 6.42
N PRO A 100 4.34 11.61 6.36
CA PRO A 100 5.11 11.22 7.54
C PRO A 100 5.24 12.36 8.57
N ASP A 101 5.00 13.61 8.16
CA ASP A 101 5.03 14.80 9.02
C ASP A 101 3.78 14.95 9.91
N GLN A 102 2.74 14.19 9.64
CA GLN A 102 1.47 14.22 10.39
C GLN A 102 1.43 13.25 11.58
N VAL A 103 2.42 12.38 11.70
CA VAL A 103 2.51 11.37 12.77
C VAL A 103 3.86 11.42 13.46
N GLY A 104 3.88 10.97 14.71
CA GLY A 104 5.14 10.77 15.42
C GLY A 104 6.02 9.74 14.71
N THR A 105 7.33 9.91 14.79
CA THR A 105 8.31 9.04 14.11
C THR A 105 8.11 7.55 14.46
N GLU A 106 7.76 7.26 15.71
CA GLU A 106 7.51 5.90 16.16
C GLU A 106 6.37 5.23 15.40
N ASP A 107 5.25 5.93 15.22
CA ASP A 107 4.10 5.40 14.49
C ASP A 107 4.38 5.30 12.98
N ALA A 108 5.09 6.26 12.41
CA ALA A 108 5.50 6.22 11.01
C ALA A 108 6.38 5.01 10.69
N LEU A 109 7.19 4.55 11.64
CA LEU A 109 8.10 3.41 11.52
C LEU A 109 7.58 2.12 12.16
N ARG A 110 6.33 2.07 12.58
CA ARG A 110 5.77 0.91 13.29
C ARG A 110 5.97 -0.40 12.52
N GLY A 111 5.61 -0.43 11.23
CA GLY A 111 5.77 -1.63 10.41
C GLY A 111 7.23 -2.02 10.23
N HIS A 112 8.12 -1.04 10.09
CA HIS A 112 9.56 -1.27 10.05
C HIS A 112 10.07 -1.92 11.34
N ASN A 113 9.71 -1.36 12.49
CA ASN A 113 10.10 -1.88 13.80
C ASN A 113 9.49 -3.27 14.07
N LEU A 114 8.25 -3.50 13.63
CA LEU A 114 7.63 -4.82 13.71
C LEU A 114 8.41 -5.87 12.91
N ALA A 115 8.86 -5.51 11.70
CA ALA A 115 9.67 -6.42 10.89
C ALA A 115 10.99 -6.79 11.57
N LEU A 116 11.68 -5.82 12.20
CA LEU A 116 12.90 -6.09 12.94
C LEU A 116 12.65 -7.08 14.09
N LYS A 117 11.60 -6.86 14.87
CA LYS A 117 11.22 -7.79 15.97
C LYS A 117 10.87 -9.18 15.44
N LEU A 118 10.13 -9.29 14.35
CA LEU A 118 9.81 -10.58 13.71
C LEU A 118 11.08 -11.30 13.23
N HIS A 119 12.07 -10.57 12.71
CA HIS A 119 13.37 -11.15 12.32
C HIS A 119 14.14 -11.73 13.52
N GLU A 120 14.12 -11.08 14.68
CA GLU A 120 14.73 -11.60 15.90
C GLU A 120 14.16 -12.96 16.30
N HIS A 121 12.89 -13.22 15.93
CA HIS A 121 12.20 -14.50 16.12
C HIS A 121 12.28 -15.46 14.91
N GLY A 122 13.14 -15.12 13.93
CA GLY A 122 13.42 -15.98 12.77
C GLY A 122 12.33 -15.99 11.70
N PHE A 123 11.44 -15.00 11.67
CA PHE A 123 10.44 -14.86 10.62
C PHE A 123 10.99 -14.11 9.42
N ARG A 124 10.56 -14.52 8.23
CA ARG A 124 10.70 -13.75 7.00
C ARG A 124 9.58 -12.73 6.90
N VAL A 125 9.88 -11.54 6.40
CA VAL A 125 8.90 -10.46 6.27
C VAL A 125 8.72 -10.05 4.83
N ASN A 126 7.46 -9.79 4.46
CA ASN A 126 7.05 -9.19 3.21
C ASN A 126 6.45 -7.81 3.51
N PHE A 127 7.11 -6.74 3.08
CA PHE A 127 6.53 -5.41 3.18
C PHE A 127 5.48 -5.17 2.10
N THR A 128 4.39 -4.55 2.50
CA THR A 128 3.28 -4.15 1.61
C THR A 128 2.93 -2.68 1.80
N LEU A 129 2.00 -2.18 0.98
CA LEU A 129 1.62 -0.78 0.93
C LEU A 129 2.79 0.15 0.59
N MET A 130 3.64 -0.31 -0.32
CA MET A 130 4.78 0.42 -0.83
C MET A 130 4.37 1.15 -2.11
N PHE A 131 4.47 2.47 -2.13
CA PHE A 131 4.05 3.31 -3.26
C PHE A 131 5.18 4.17 -3.80
N GLU A 132 6.11 4.58 -2.94
CA GLU A 132 7.18 5.53 -3.26
C GLU A 132 8.56 4.91 -3.12
N PRO A 133 9.54 5.34 -3.94
CA PRO A 133 10.92 4.84 -3.87
C PRO A 133 11.55 4.98 -2.48
N PHE A 134 11.31 6.10 -1.78
CA PHE A 134 11.87 6.30 -0.45
C PHE A 134 11.41 5.25 0.56
N GLN A 135 10.17 4.75 0.42
CA GLN A 135 9.67 3.66 1.27
C GLN A 135 10.49 2.38 1.02
N THR A 136 10.81 2.08 -0.24
CA THR A 136 11.65 0.93 -0.58
C THR A 136 13.05 1.06 -0.01
N MET A 137 13.69 2.24 -0.12
CA MET A 137 15.01 2.51 0.45
C MET A 137 15.02 2.29 1.97
N LEU A 138 14.00 2.80 2.65
CA LEU A 138 13.86 2.61 4.10
C LEU A 138 13.60 1.14 4.43
N ALA A 139 12.71 0.48 3.70
CA ALA A 139 12.35 -0.92 3.91
C ALA A 139 13.55 -1.87 3.78
N MET A 140 14.47 -1.60 2.85
CA MET A 140 15.67 -2.41 2.66
C MET A 140 16.56 -2.47 3.90
N GLN A 141 16.52 -1.46 4.76
CA GLN A 141 17.27 -1.45 6.02
C GLN A 141 16.77 -2.50 7.02
N ALA A 142 15.48 -2.86 6.95
CA ALA A 142 14.91 -3.95 7.74
C ALA A 142 15.07 -5.33 7.09
N ARG A 143 15.84 -5.46 6.00
CA ARG A 143 16.17 -6.71 5.31
C ARG A 143 14.95 -7.60 5.02
N PRO A 144 13.91 -7.09 4.33
CA PRO A 144 12.73 -7.88 4.02
C PRO A 144 13.09 -9.05 3.09
N TYR A 145 12.28 -10.09 3.15
CA TYR A 145 12.36 -11.19 2.20
C TYR A 145 11.70 -10.82 0.86
N PHE A 146 10.58 -10.06 0.93
CA PHE A 146 9.90 -9.47 -0.22
C PHE A 146 9.51 -8.01 0.06
N ILE A 147 9.37 -7.26 -1.03
CA ILE A 147 8.72 -5.96 -1.05
C ILE A 147 7.65 -5.98 -2.14
N ASN A 148 6.40 -5.67 -1.77
CA ASN A 148 5.29 -5.54 -2.70
C ASN A 148 5.03 -4.06 -3.00
N THR A 149 5.29 -3.66 -4.23
CA THR A 149 5.06 -2.30 -4.71
C THR A 149 3.76 -2.21 -5.50
N PHE A 150 2.93 -1.20 -5.19
CA PHE A 150 1.64 -0.98 -5.82
C PHE A 150 1.77 -0.11 -7.08
N LEU A 151 2.03 -0.71 -8.22
CA LEU A 151 2.23 -0.01 -9.48
C LEU A 151 0.95 0.59 -10.04
N ARG A 152 -0.16 -0.14 -10.00
CA ARG A 152 -1.43 0.29 -10.60
C ARG A 152 -1.97 1.59 -10.00
N HIS A 153 -1.90 1.76 -8.69
CA HIS A 153 -2.39 2.97 -8.03
C HIS A 153 -1.62 4.19 -8.50
N ARG A 154 -0.31 4.07 -8.59
CA ARG A 154 0.56 5.13 -9.08
C ARG A 154 0.29 5.44 -10.56
N LEU A 155 0.13 4.42 -11.38
CA LEU A 155 -0.22 4.58 -12.79
C LEU A 155 -1.51 5.38 -12.94
N LEU A 156 -2.58 4.98 -12.24
CA LEU A 156 -3.86 5.67 -12.29
C LEU A 156 -3.77 7.13 -11.81
N GLN A 157 -3.00 7.39 -10.77
CA GLN A 157 -2.73 8.77 -10.32
C GLN A 157 -2.04 9.57 -11.41
N SER A 158 -0.97 9.06 -11.99
CA SER A 158 -0.21 9.75 -13.05
C SER A 158 -1.07 10.02 -14.28
N GLN A 159 -1.89 9.06 -14.69
CA GLN A 159 -2.85 9.21 -15.78
C GLN A 159 -3.87 10.32 -15.51
N ASN A 160 -4.42 10.39 -14.30
CA ASN A 160 -5.38 11.42 -13.93
C ASN A 160 -4.73 12.81 -13.90
N ILE A 161 -3.55 12.93 -13.28
CA ILE A 161 -2.82 14.20 -13.25
C ILE A 161 -2.51 14.68 -14.68
N LYS A 162 -1.96 13.77 -15.51
CA LYS A 162 -1.67 14.10 -16.90
C LYS A 162 -2.92 14.54 -17.68
N LYS A 163 -4.03 13.84 -17.49
CA LYS A 163 -5.30 14.20 -18.11
C LYS A 163 -5.70 15.64 -17.79
N TYR A 164 -5.67 16.05 -16.52
CA TYR A 164 -6.04 17.41 -16.11
C TYR A 164 -5.04 18.46 -16.63
N VAL A 165 -3.75 18.15 -16.57
CA VAL A 165 -2.71 19.05 -17.12
C VAL A 165 -2.91 19.25 -18.64
N ASP A 166 -3.09 18.16 -19.39
CA ASP A 166 -3.30 18.23 -20.85
C ASP A 166 -4.60 18.98 -21.21
N MET A 167 -5.70 18.72 -20.48
CA MET A 167 -6.96 19.44 -20.67
C MET A 167 -6.81 20.93 -20.44
N TYR A 168 -6.10 21.33 -19.38
CA TYR A 168 -5.85 22.74 -19.11
C TYR A 168 -4.96 23.38 -20.19
N GLU A 169 -3.91 22.68 -20.64
CA GLU A 169 -3.01 23.23 -21.68
C GLU A 169 -3.74 23.53 -22.97
N VAL A 170 -4.79 22.78 -23.29
CA VAL A 170 -5.63 23.00 -24.48
C VAL A 170 -6.67 24.09 -24.26
N SER A 171 -7.42 24.03 -23.15
CA SER A 171 -8.61 24.89 -22.95
C SER A 171 -8.30 26.20 -22.23
N LYS A 172 -7.24 26.22 -21.40
CA LYS A 172 -6.91 27.29 -20.44
C LYS A 172 -8.05 27.62 -19.45
N ASP A 173 -8.95 26.64 -19.22
CA ASP A 173 -10.06 26.80 -18.27
C ASP A 173 -9.58 26.51 -16.84
N ASN A 174 -9.60 27.55 -16.01
CA ASN A 174 -9.18 27.45 -14.61
C ASN A 174 -9.98 26.42 -13.78
N LYS A 175 -11.21 26.09 -14.17
CA LYS A 175 -11.99 25.05 -13.48
C LYS A 175 -11.33 23.69 -13.52
N ILE A 176 -10.51 23.43 -14.53
CA ILE A 176 -9.73 22.18 -14.63
C ILE A 176 -8.66 22.15 -13.55
N LEU A 177 -7.99 23.26 -13.28
CA LEU A 177 -6.99 23.35 -12.21
C LEU A 177 -7.62 23.31 -10.82
N GLU A 178 -8.84 23.84 -10.65
CA GLU A 178 -9.59 23.64 -9.40
C GLU A 178 -9.88 22.15 -9.18
N THR A 179 -10.31 21.44 -10.21
CA THR A 179 -10.55 19.99 -10.16
C THR A 179 -9.23 19.21 -9.88
N LEU A 180 -8.11 19.65 -10.46
CA LEU A 180 -6.80 19.06 -10.19
C LEU A 180 -6.39 19.30 -8.74
N LYS A 181 -6.64 20.49 -8.19
CA LYS A 181 -6.40 20.81 -6.78
C LYS A 181 -7.20 19.89 -5.86
N ASP A 182 -8.50 19.72 -6.10
CA ASP A 182 -9.36 18.80 -5.36
C ASP A 182 -8.85 17.34 -5.46
N TYR A 183 -8.36 16.97 -6.63
CA TYR A 183 -7.75 15.66 -6.84
C TYR A 183 -6.47 15.50 -5.99
N PHE A 184 -5.60 16.51 -5.92
CA PHE A 184 -4.42 16.47 -5.07
C PHE A 184 -4.76 16.37 -3.58
N ILE A 185 -5.77 17.10 -3.11
CA ILE A 185 -6.29 16.95 -1.74
C ILE A 185 -6.83 15.52 -1.54
N SER A 186 -7.56 15.00 -2.54
CA SER A 186 -8.12 13.64 -2.46
C SER A 186 -7.08 12.53 -2.44
N CYS A 187 -5.86 12.81 -2.89
CA CYS A 187 -4.72 11.88 -2.94
C CYS A 187 -3.66 12.17 -1.85
N ASP A 188 -3.96 13.03 -0.90
CA ASP A 188 -3.09 13.43 0.21
C ASP A 188 -1.76 14.09 -0.21
N TYR A 189 -1.70 14.67 -1.42
CA TYR A 189 -0.58 15.56 -1.81
C TYR A 189 -0.74 16.95 -1.22
N TYR A 190 -1.98 17.40 -1.09
CA TYR A 190 -2.37 18.65 -0.46
C TYR A 190 -3.28 18.37 0.73
N THR A 191 -3.40 19.35 1.60
CA THR A 191 -4.33 19.35 2.74
C THR A 191 -5.49 20.31 2.47
N GLU A 192 -6.47 20.34 3.34
CA GLU A 192 -7.51 21.38 3.29
C GLU A 192 -6.95 22.79 3.49
N ALA A 193 -5.80 22.93 4.18
CA ALA A 193 -5.12 24.21 4.33
C ALA A 193 -4.53 24.75 3.00
N ASP A 194 -4.33 23.88 2.01
CA ASP A 194 -3.79 24.25 0.70
C ASP A 194 -4.89 24.65 -0.32
N ARG A 195 -6.15 24.74 0.13
CA ARG A 195 -7.26 25.13 -0.77
C ARG A 195 -7.08 26.51 -1.40
N ASP A 196 -6.43 27.42 -0.72
CA ASP A 196 -6.18 28.78 -1.22
C ASP A 196 -4.92 28.87 -2.10
N MET A 197 -4.23 27.75 -2.35
CA MET A 197 -3.06 27.72 -3.22
C MET A 197 -3.38 28.23 -4.62
N ALA A 198 -2.50 29.08 -5.17
CA ALA A 198 -2.65 29.63 -6.48
C ALA A 198 -2.70 28.53 -7.58
N LEU A 199 -3.58 28.68 -8.56
CA LEU A 199 -3.75 27.68 -9.61
C LEU A 199 -2.50 27.48 -10.47
N ALA A 200 -1.66 28.51 -10.57
CA ALA A 200 -0.36 28.39 -11.23
C ALA A 200 0.57 27.40 -10.51
N ASP A 201 0.56 27.41 -9.18
CA ASP A 201 1.36 26.50 -8.36
C ASP A 201 0.82 25.07 -8.42
N VAL A 202 -0.52 24.90 -8.46
CA VAL A 202 -1.17 23.60 -8.69
C VAL A 202 -0.74 22.99 -10.02
N LEU A 203 -0.70 23.81 -11.08
CA LEU A 203 -0.24 23.36 -12.39
C LEU A 203 1.25 22.99 -12.38
N ALA A 204 2.08 23.83 -11.78
CA ALA A 204 3.51 23.60 -11.65
C ALA A 204 3.79 22.29 -10.91
N PHE A 205 3.15 22.11 -9.76
CA PHE A 205 3.27 20.87 -8.99
C PHE A 205 2.85 19.63 -9.79
N GLY A 206 1.73 19.70 -10.53
CA GLY A 206 1.28 18.61 -11.39
C GLY A 206 2.30 18.23 -12.46
N LYS A 207 2.89 19.23 -13.12
CA LYS A 207 3.96 19.03 -14.12
C LYS A 207 5.22 18.45 -13.49
N ASP A 208 5.65 18.98 -12.36
CA ASP A 208 6.86 18.50 -11.66
C ASP A 208 6.70 17.06 -11.18
N LEU A 209 5.50 16.70 -10.71
CA LEU A 209 5.21 15.33 -10.30
C LEU A 209 5.23 14.36 -11.48
N LEU A 210 4.67 14.74 -12.63
CA LEU A 210 4.74 13.95 -13.86
C LEU A 210 6.18 13.78 -14.33
N LYS A 211 6.98 14.87 -14.30
CA LYS A 211 8.41 14.83 -14.60
C LYS A 211 9.18 13.92 -13.65
N TYR A 212 8.98 14.06 -12.37
CA TYR A 212 9.59 13.20 -11.36
C TYR A 212 9.27 11.72 -11.60
N ARG A 213 8.05 11.42 -12.04
CA ARG A 213 7.60 10.06 -12.35
C ARG A 213 7.93 9.60 -13.76
N HIS A 214 8.56 10.45 -14.60
CA HIS A 214 8.79 10.20 -16.03
C HIS A 214 7.51 9.85 -16.80
N PHE A 215 6.44 10.58 -16.52
CA PHE A 215 5.11 10.39 -17.13
C PHE A 215 4.71 11.58 -18.01
N GLU A 216 5.68 12.32 -18.56
CA GLU A 216 5.45 13.54 -19.33
C GLU A 216 5.07 13.25 -20.78
N ASP A 217 5.66 12.22 -21.36
CA ASP A 217 5.50 11.90 -22.76
C ASP A 217 4.33 10.93 -23.03
N LYS A 218 3.98 10.80 -24.31
CA LYS A 218 2.90 9.92 -24.74
C LYS A 218 3.28 8.42 -24.63
N GLN A 219 4.55 8.10 -24.57
CA GLN A 219 5.02 6.72 -24.47
C GLN A 219 4.93 6.21 -23.02
N GLY A 220 4.92 7.11 -22.04
CA GLY A 220 4.71 6.78 -20.64
C GLY A 220 3.32 6.24 -20.30
N GLN A 221 2.44 6.14 -21.27
CA GLN A 221 1.07 5.64 -21.06
C GLN A 221 0.96 4.12 -21.02
N ASP A 222 2.03 3.39 -21.26
CA ASP A 222 2.04 1.92 -21.30
C ASP A 222 2.12 1.25 -19.91
N GLY A 223 2.19 2.05 -18.84
CA GLY A 223 2.27 1.58 -17.46
C GLY A 223 3.66 1.21 -16.95
N LEU A 224 4.69 1.31 -17.80
CA LEU A 224 6.07 1.01 -17.39
C LEU A 224 6.66 2.09 -16.47
N ASP A 225 6.11 3.29 -16.47
CA ASP A 225 6.63 4.40 -15.68
C ASP A 225 6.48 4.17 -14.19
N GLY A 226 5.37 3.62 -13.73
CA GLY A 226 5.20 3.23 -12.34
C GLY A 226 6.25 2.21 -11.91
N MET A 227 6.57 1.25 -12.76
CA MET A 227 7.62 0.26 -12.51
C MET A 227 9.00 0.93 -12.49
N ARG A 228 9.35 1.72 -13.50
CA ARG A 228 10.63 2.42 -13.59
C ARG A 228 10.86 3.34 -12.40
N HIS A 229 9.81 4.06 -11.98
CA HIS A 229 9.88 4.94 -10.81
C HIS A 229 10.23 4.15 -9.54
N ASN A 230 9.57 3.03 -9.32
CA ASN A 230 9.79 2.20 -8.13
C ASN A 230 11.09 1.37 -8.17
N LEU A 231 11.67 1.15 -9.34
CA LEU A 231 12.96 0.44 -9.50
C LEU A 231 14.19 1.37 -9.45
N ARG A 232 14.02 2.64 -9.13
CA ARG A 232 15.10 3.63 -9.03
C ARG A 232 15.80 3.65 -7.67
N VAL A 233 15.63 2.65 -6.90
CA VAL A 233 16.25 2.50 -5.57
C VAL A 233 17.65 1.95 -5.68
#